data_94c53e8f3e75bbbca3c1419fb133cf03
#
_entry.id   94c53e8f3e75bbbca3c1419fb133cf03
#
_cell.length_a   1.000
_cell.length_b   1.000
_cell.length_c   1.000
_cell.angle_alpha   90.00
_cell.angle_beta   90.00
_cell.angle_gamma   90.00
#
_symmetry.space_group_name_H-M   'P 1'
#
loop_
_entity.id
_entity.type
_entity.pdbx_description
1 polymer ?
#
loop_
_entity_poly.entity_id
_entity_poly.type
_entity_poly.pdbx_seq_one_letter_code
_entity_poly.pdbx_strand_id
1 'polypeptide(L)'
;MLKAYKYRIYPNSGQRIQIAKTFGCCRFVYNQTLAYRREIYGKEKKSVSKTDCNNYCNRELKKDYEWLKEIDKFALTNAIYNMDAAYQKFFKEHAGYPKFKSKHDNHKSYTTNFTNGNIAVDFETGKIKLPKLKAVKARLHREYSGQIKSATVSQVSSGKYYVSILVETEHKELAHTNHNIGIDLGIKDLCITSDGKVYENLKIIKKYEKQLVKLQRQLSHKGKRSKNYYKTKKKIALCHEKIRNIRKDYLHKVSHEIISENQVIVSENLQIKNMVKNHHLAKAISDVSWYELTRQLEYKAKWNGRKYIKIDTFYASSQLCSVCGYQNPDTKDLSVRTWICPKCGAEHDRDINAAKNILTEGLRQIA
;
A
#
# COMPACT_ATOMS: atom_id res chain seq x y z
N MET A 1 -15.17 -9.50 8.72
CA MET A 1 -14.40 -8.73 7.70
C MET A 1 -13.10 -9.43 7.33
N LEU A 2 -12.50 -9.07 6.16
CA LEU A 2 -11.21 -9.62 5.78
C LEU A 2 -10.06 -8.70 6.24
N LYS A 3 -9.11 -9.26 7.00
CA LYS A 3 -7.95 -8.54 7.53
C LYS A 3 -6.66 -9.32 7.26
N ALA A 4 -5.61 -8.62 6.83
CA ALA A 4 -4.33 -9.23 6.52
C ALA A 4 -3.30 -8.97 7.63
N TYR A 5 -2.71 -10.05 8.15
CA TYR A 5 -1.66 -10.01 9.18
C TYR A 5 -0.33 -10.36 8.54
N LYS A 6 0.62 -9.43 8.57
CA LYS A 6 1.92 -9.59 7.91
C LYS A 6 3.01 -9.87 8.94
N TYR A 7 3.67 -11.03 8.81
CA TYR A 7 4.74 -11.48 9.67
C TYR A 7 6.05 -11.63 8.89
N ARG A 8 7.17 -11.36 9.58
CA ARG A 8 8.48 -11.68 9.04
C ARG A 8 8.77 -13.17 9.27
N ILE A 9 9.21 -13.87 8.23
CA ILE A 9 9.60 -15.28 8.30
C ILE A 9 11.09 -15.47 8.07
N TYR A 10 11.64 -16.55 8.64
CA TYR A 10 13.05 -16.90 8.60
C TYR A 10 13.24 -18.30 8.02
N PRO A 11 13.06 -18.45 6.68
CA PRO A 11 13.19 -19.76 6.06
C PRO A 11 14.63 -20.25 6.09
N ASN A 12 14.84 -21.57 6.34
CA ASN A 12 16.12 -22.23 6.23
C ASN A 12 16.57 -22.35 4.76
N SER A 13 17.74 -22.96 4.49
CA SER A 13 18.28 -23.06 3.12
C SER A 13 17.36 -23.82 2.17
N GLY A 14 16.85 -24.98 2.56
CA GLY A 14 15.91 -25.79 1.77
C GLY A 14 14.60 -25.04 1.48
N GLN A 15 14.03 -24.38 2.51
CA GLN A 15 12.83 -23.57 2.36
C GLN A 15 13.05 -22.36 1.44
N ARG A 16 14.24 -21.71 1.47
CA ARG A 16 14.57 -20.61 0.54
C ARG A 16 14.63 -21.12 -0.91
N ILE A 17 15.19 -22.30 -1.15
CA ILE A 17 15.21 -22.91 -2.47
C ILE A 17 13.77 -23.17 -2.95
N GLN A 18 12.93 -23.77 -2.11
CA GLN A 18 11.53 -24.05 -2.46
C GLN A 18 10.72 -22.77 -2.72
N ILE A 19 10.91 -21.70 -1.92
CA ILE A 19 10.29 -20.40 -2.17
C ILE A 19 10.76 -19.81 -3.50
N ALA A 20 12.06 -19.91 -3.81
CA ALA A 20 12.62 -19.40 -5.07
C ALA A 20 12.08 -20.16 -6.29
N LYS A 21 11.98 -21.50 -6.19
CA LYS A 21 11.32 -22.35 -7.20
C LYS A 21 9.88 -21.89 -7.40
N THR A 22 9.10 -21.72 -6.32
CA THR A 22 7.70 -21.27 -6.38
C THR A 22 7.56 -19.91 -7.07
N PHE A 23 8.41 -18.92 -6.75
CA PHE A 23 8.42 -17.64 -7.48
C PHE A 23 8.69 -17.80 -8.97
N GLY A 24 9.63 -18.69 -9.31
CA GLY A 24 9.99 -19.02 -10.71
C GLY A 24 8.81 -19.61 -11.47
N CYS A 25 8.17 -20.62 -10.89
CA CYS A 25 7.02 -21.31 -11.47
C CYS A 25 5.80 -20.41 -11.63
N CYS A 26 5.47 -19.61 -10.62
CA CYS A 26 4.37 -18.63 -10.72
C CYS A 26 4.62 -17.59 -11.81
N ARG A 27 5.85 -17.11 -11.97
CA ARG A 27 6.21 -16.21 -13.07
C ARG A 27 6.09 -16.90 -14.42
N PHE A 28 6.58 -18.13 -14.54
CA PHE A 28 6.50 -18.93 -15.76
C PHE A 28 5.04 -19.13 -16.18
N VAL A 29 4.21 -19.64 -15.29
CA VAL A 29 2.77 -19.89 -15.56
C VAL A 29 2.06 -18.58 -15.92
N TYR A 30 2.30 -17.49 -15.21
CA TYR A 30 1.77 -16.19 -15.57
C TYR A 30 2.14 -15.80 -17.01
N ASN A 31 3.40 -15.97 -17.39
CA ASN A 31 3.87 -15.59 -18.72
C ASN A 31 3.33 -16.51 -19.81
N GLN A 32 3.30 -17.83 -19.58
CA GLN A 32 2.77 -18.79 -20.55
C GLN A 32 1.27 -18.58 -20.80
N THR A 33 0.49 -18.37 -19.74
CA THR A 33 -0.95 -18.10 -19.87
C THR A 33 -1.23 -16.73 -20.51
N LEU A 34 -0.36 -15.73 -20.28
CA LEU A 34 -0.44 -14.46 -20.99
C LEU A 34 -0.12 -14.63 -22.49
N ALA A 35 0.90 -15.42 -22.84
CA ALA A 35 1.25 -15.72 -24.23
C ALA A 35 0.12 -16.47 -24.94
N TYR A 36 -0.40 -17.54 -24.29
CA TYR A 36 -1.51 -18.34 -24.79
C TYR A 36 -2.75 -17.48 -25.09
N ARG A 37 -3.15 -16.62 -24.16
CA ARG A 37 -4.29 -15.70 -24.35
C ARG A 37 -4.09 -14.73 -25.50
N ARG A 38 -2.86 -14.22 -25.69
CA ARG A 38 -2.51 -13.33 -26.80
C ARG A 38 -2.56 -14.04 -28.13
N GLU A 39 -2.02 -15.27 -28.19
CA GLU A 39 -1.97 -16.07 -29.40
C GLU A 39 -3.36 -16.44 -29.92
N ILE A 40 -4.23 -16.97 -29.06
CA ILE A 40 -5.61 -17.31 -29.43
C ILE A 40 -6.37 -16.07 -29.90
N TYR A 41 -6.26 -14.96 -29.18
CA TYR A 41 -6.91 -13.72 -29.61
C TYR A 41 -6.36 -13.20 -30.93
N GLY A 42 -5.06 -13.32 -31.17
CA GLY A 42 -4.43 -12.92 -32.42
C GLY A 42 -4.93 -13.72 -33.63
N LYS A 43 -5.03 -15.06 -33.47
CA LYS A 43 -5.43 -15.99 -34.52
C LYS A 43 -6.94 -16.04 -34.74
N GLU A 44 -7.72 -16.15 -33.66
CA GLU A 44 -9.14 -16.49 -33.71
C GLU A 44 -10.06 -15.34 -33.29
N LYS A 45 -9.50 -14.21 -32.82
CA LYS A 45 -10.24 -13.09 -32.20
C LYS A 45 -11.13 -13.52 -31.03
N LYS A 46 -10.87 -14.70 -30.45
CA LYS A 46 -11.63 -15.30 -29.38
C LYS A 46 -11.05 -14.92 -28.01
N SER A 47 -11.90 -14.54 -27.08
CA SER A 47 -11.49 -14.27 -25.69
C SER A 47 -11.28 -15.57 -24.93
N VAL A 48 -10.14 -15.71 -24.25
CA VAL A 48 -9.80 -16.86 -23.40
C VAL A 48 -10.10 -16.50 -21.95
N SER A 49 -10.88 -17.31 -21.27
CA SER A 49 -11.23 -17.10 -19.86
C SER A 49 -10.11 -17.52 -18.91
N LYS A 50 -10.20 -17.09 -17.63
CA LYS A 50 -9.30 -17.57 -16.58
C LYS A 50 -9.40 -19.09 -16.37
N THR A 51 -10.56 -19.70 -16.63
CA THR A 51 -10.80 -21.15 -16.53
C THR A 51 -10.04 -21.87 -17.63
N ASP A 52 -10.11 -21.39 -18.87
CA ASP A 52 -9.37 -21.95 -20.01
C ASP A 52 -7.86 -21.87 -19.76
N CYS A 53 -7.36 -20.74 -19.24
CA CYS A 53 -5.95 -20.61 -18.85
C CYS A 53 -5.56 -21.61 -17.75
N ASN A 54 -6.46 -21.89 -16.79
CA ASN A 54 -6.21 -22.89 -15.76
C ASN A 54 -6.21 -24.32 -16.31
N ASN A 55 -7.11 -24.62 -17.26
CA ASN A 55 -7.15 -25.89 -17.98
C ASN A 55 -5.88 -26.09 -18.82
N TYR A 56 -5.46 -25.08 -19.57
CA TYR A 56 -4.18 -25.07 -20.29
C TYR A 56 -3.00 -25.37 -19.36
N CYS A 57 -2.93 -24.71 -18.21
CA CYS A 57 -1.88 -24.97 -17.22
C CYS A 57 -1.90 -26.42 -16.70
N ASN A 58 -3.10 -26.97 -16.43
CA ASN A 58 -3.21 -28.28 -15.82
C ASN A 58 -3.04 -29.44 -16.82
N ARG A 59 -3.52 -29.29 -18.07
CA ARG A 59 -3.56 -30.33 -19.08
C ARG A 59 -2.31 -30.35 -19.98
N GLU A 60 -1.77 -29.16 -20.27
CA GLU A 60 -0.64 -29.01 -21.19
C GLU A 60 0.63 -28.62 -20.46
N LEU A 61 0.72 -27.44 -19.81
CA LEU A 61 1.95 -27.00 -19.19
C LEU A 61 2.51 -27.97 -18.13
N LYS A 62 1.66 -28.60 -17.31
CA LYS A 62 2.12 -29.57 -16.31
C LYS A 62 2.52 -30.93 -16.92
N LYS A 63 2.09 -31.21 -18.15
CA LYS A 63 2.54 -32.39 -18.91
C LYS A 63 3.93 -32.10 -19.48
N ASP A 64 4.10 -30.95 -20.10
CA ASP A 64 5.35 -30.58 -20.76
C ASP A 64 6.47 -30.16 -19.76
N TYR A 65 6.06 -29.64 -18.61
CA TYR A 65 6.97 -29.11 -17.58
C TYR A 65 6.68 -29.77 -16.22
N GLU A 66 7.13 -30.98 -16.00
CA GLU A 66 6.87 -31.79 -14.80
C GLU A 66 7.27 -31.12 -13.49
N TRP A 67 8.30 -30.25 -13.50
CA TRP A 67 8.74 -29.48 -12.33
C TRP A 67 7.65 -28.55 -11.77
N LEU A 68 6.56 -28.25 -12.51
CA LEU A 68 5.41 -27.52 -12.01
C LEU A 68 4.61 -28.32 -10.97
N LYS A 69 4.71 -29.66 -10.99
CA LYS A 69 4.05 -30.55 -10.01
C LYS A 69 4.70 -30.49 -8.61
N GLU A 70 5.97 -30.05 -8.52
CA GLU A 70 6.68 -29.87 -7.25
C GLU A 70 6.09 -28.70 -6.40
N ILE A 71 5.36 -27.79 -7.04
CA ILE A 71 4.88 -26.55 -6.45
C ILE A 71 3.42 -26.69 -6.01
N ASP A 72 3.04 -25.89 -5.02
CA ASP A 72 1.67 -25.80 -4.57
C ASP A 72 0.73 -25.38 -5.71
N LYS A 73 -0.32 -26.17 -5.94
CA LYS A 73 -1.29 -25.95 -7.02
C LYS A 73 -1.97 -24.58 -6.94
N PHE A 74 -2.30 -24.13 -5.73
CA PHE A 74 -2.94 -22.82 -5.54
C PHE A 74 -2.01 -21.66 -5.85
N ALA A 75 -0.71 -21.81 -5.66
CA ALA A 75 0.25 -20.78 -6.06
C ALA A 75 0.25 -20.57 -7.58
N LEU A 76 0.12 -21.66 -8.36
CA LEU A 76 0.01 -21.58 -9.82
C LEU A 76 -1.34 -21.01 -10.26
N THR A 77 -2.45 -21.47 -9.67
CA THR A 77 -3.78 -20.95 -9.95
C THR A 77 -3.88 -19.45 -9.66
N ASN A 78 -3.35 -18.99 -8.52
CA ASN A 78 -3.32 -17.57 -8.19
C ASN A 78 -2.42 -16.74 -9.14
N ALA A 79 -1.38 -17.35 -9.73
CA ALA A 79 -0.59 -16.68 -10.76
C ALA A 79 -1.42 -16.40 -12.02
N ILE A 80 -2.28 -17.34 -12.43
CA ILE A 80 -3.23 -17.19 -13.54
C ILE A 80 -4.29 -16.12 -13.20
N TYR A 81 -4.85 -16.16 -12.00
CA TYR A 81 -5.84 -15.16 -11.56
C TYR A 81 -5.25 -13.75 -11.48
N ASN A 82 -3.97 -13.62 -11.10
CA ASN A 82 -3.28 -12.34 -11.15
C ASN A 82 -3.07 -11.83 -12.59
N MET A 83 -2.88 -12.72 -13.56
CA MET A 83 -2.81 -12.38 -14.98
C MET A 83 -4.19 -11.90 -15.49
N ASP A 84 -5.26 -12.63 -15.15
CA ASP A 84 -6.61 -12.22 -15.49
C ASP A 84 -7.02 -10.89 -14.84
N ALA A 85 -6.68 -10.69 -13.56
CA ALA A 85 -6.91 -9.42 -12.88
C ALA A 85 -6.18 -8.23 -13.55
N ALA A 86 -5.00 -8.47 -14.14
CA ALA A 86 -4.32 -7.43 -14.90
C ALA A 86 -5.08 -7.06 -16.19
N TYR A 87 -5.73 -8.03 -16.86
CA TYR A 87 -6.63 -7.75 -17.98
C TYR A 87 -7.90 -7.02 -17.53
N GLN A 88 -8.52 -7.42 -16.42
CA GLN A 88 -9.69 -6.72 -15.87
C GLN A 88 -9.38 -5.25 -15.60
N LYS A 89 -8.22 -4.95 -15.03
CA LYS A 89 -7.77 -3.57 -14.82
C LYS A 89 -7.54 -2.80 -16.13
N PHE A 90 -7.00 -3.46 -17.15
CA PHE A 90 -6.83 -2.83 -18.45
C PHE A 90 -8.18 -2.42 -19.05
N PHE A 91 -9.16 -3.33 -19.04
CA PHE A 91 -10.46 -3.05 -19.64
C PHE A 91 -11.35 -2.10 -18.82
N LYS A 92 -11.35 -2.23 -17.48
CA LYS A 92 -12.27 -1.51 -16.60
C LYS A 92 -11.69 -0.23 -16.00
N GLU A 93 -10.39 -0.21 -15.73
CA GLU A 93 -9.72 0.87 -15.00
C GLU A 93 -8.74 1.66 -15.90
N HIS A 94 -8.74 1.42 -17.21
CA HIS A 94 -7.81 2.02 -18.19
C HIS A 94 -6.33 1.90 -17.77
N ALA A 95 -5.98 0.81 -17.06
CA ALA A 95 -4.59 0.50 -16.73
C ALA A 95 -3.80 0.10 -18.00
N GLY A 96 -2.47 0.11 -17.91
CA GLY A 96 -1.63 -0.35 -19.02
C GLY A 96 -1.85 -1.83 -19.36
N TYR A 97 -1.67 -2.20 -20.63
CA TYR A 97 -1.81 -3.58 -21.11
C TYR A 97 -0.90 -4.54 -20.32
N PRO A 98 -1.36 -5.78 -19.97
CA PRO A 98 -0.58 -6.75 -19.21
C PRO A 98 0.77 -7.08 -19.84
N LYS A 99 1.85 -6.98 -19.04
CA LYS A 99 3.22 -7.22 -19.49
C LYS A 99 3.76 -8.54 -18.93
N PHE A 100 4.70 -9.16 -19.66
CA PHE A 100 5.45 -10.32 -19.16
C PHE A 100 6.25 -9.96 -17.91
N LYS A 101 6.26 -10.85 -16.93
CA LYS A 101 7.05 -10.67 -15.71
C LYS A 101 8.49 -11.07 -15.92
N SER A 102 9.43 -10.22 -15.46
CA SER A 102 10.86 -10.47 -15.52
C SER A 102 11.41 -11.20 -14.29
N LYS A 103 12.47 -11.99 -14.47
CA LYS A 103 13.26 -12.56 -13.35
C LYS A 103 13.89 -11.46 -12.48
N HIS A 104 14.14 -10.31 -13.06
CA HIS A 104 14.77 -9.14 -12.41
C HIS A 104 13.80 -8.26 -11.65
N ASP A 105 12.48 -8.56 -11.72
CA ASP A 105 11.48 -7.84 -10.93
C ASP A 105 11.79 -7.94 -9.43
N ASN A 106 11.69 -6.78 -8.76
CA ASN A 106 11.94 -6.68 -7.33
C ASN A 106 10.77 -7.18 -6.46
N HIS A 107 9.59 -7.37 -7.07
CA HIS A 107 8.39 -7.88 -6.41
C HIS A 107 8.25 -9.39 -6.63
N LYS A 108 8.77 -10.16 -5.68
CA LYS A 108 8.66 -11.62 -5.69
C LYS A 108 7.61 -12.03 -4.66
N SER A 109 6.50 -12.58 -5.12
CA SER A 109 5.44 -13.09 -4.24
C SER A 109 4.64 -14.18 -4.92
N TYR A 110 4.05 -15.06 -4.11
CA TYR A 110 3.01 -15.98 -4.50
C TYR A 110 1.95 -16.07 -3.40
N THR A 111 0.72 -16.39 -3.78
CA THR A 111 -0.39 -16.57 -2.85
C THR A 111 -0.86 -18.01 -2.92
N THR A 112 -1.14 -18.62 -1.77
CA THR A 112 -1.75 -19.93 -1.61
C THR A 112 -3.05 -19.82 -0.83
N ASN A 113 -4.04 -20.63 -1.17
CA ASN A 113 -5.34 -20.62 -0.51
C ASN A 113 -5.37 -21.63 0.64
N PHE A 114 -6.14 -21.32 1.67
CA PHE A 114 -6.41 -22.24 2.76
C PHE A 114 -7.33 -23.37 2.29
N THR A 115 -6.95 -24.62 2.57
CA THR A 115 -7.75 -25.81 2.31
C THR A 115 -7.28 -26.91 3.26
N ASN A 116 -8.20 -27.53 3.99
CA ASN A 116 -7.92 -28.70 4.85
C ASN A 116 -6.68 -28.54 5.76
N GLY A 117 -6.54 -27.40 6.44
CA GLY A 117 -5.44 -27.19 7.40
C GLY A 117 -4.04 -27.09 6.78
N ASN A 118 -3.92 -26.80 5.46
CA ASN A 118 -2.63 -26.65 4.78
C ASN A 118 -1.86 -25.39 5.18
N ILE A 119 -2.52 -24.41 5.82
CA ILE A 119 -1.94 -23.22 6.39
C ILE A 119 -2.31 -23.18 7.88
N ALA A 120 -1.32 -23.07 8.76
CA ALA A 120 -1.55 -22.91 10.19
C ALA A 120 -0.54 -21.94 10.78
N VAL A 121 -0.93 -21.19 11.80
CA VAL A 121 -0.07 -20.30 12.56
C VAL A 121 -0.06 -20.79 14.01
N ASP A 122 1.12 -21.11 14.47
CA ASP A 122 1.39 -21.54 15.84
C ASP A 122 2.06 -20.38 16.58
N PHE A 123 1.29 -19.71 17.42
CA PHE A 123 1.75 -18.54 18.17
C PHE A 123 2.69 -18.91 19.32
N GLU A 124 2.58 -20.11 19.88
CA GLU A 124 3.42 -20.59 20.99
C GLU A 124 4.84 -20.89 20.50
N THR A 125 4.98 -21.68 19.43
CA THR A 125 6.30 -22.01 18.88
C THR A 125 6.86 -20.99 17.91
N GLY A 126 6.10 -19.96 17.56
CA GLY A 126 6.52 -18.92 16.60
C GLY A 126 6.74 -19.46 15.18
N LYS A 127 5.89 -20.38 14.74
CA LYS A 127 6.01 -21.01 13.42
C LYS A 127 4.75 -20.87 12.59
N ILE A 128 4.92 -20.86 11.26
CA ILE A 128 3.84 -20.86 10.29
C ILE A 128 4.01 -22.05 9.37
N LYS A 129 3.01 -22.94 9.33
CA LYS A 129 2.91 -24.03 8.37
C LYS A 129 2.41 -23.47 7.03
N LEU A 130 3.11 -23.81 5.96
CA LEU A 130 2.74 -23.41 4.58
C LEU A 130 2.88 -24.61 3.64
N PRO A 131 2.06 -24.70 2.58
CA PRO A 131 2.13 -25.78 1.58
C PRO A 131 3.55 -25.89 1.01
N LYS A 132 4.06 -27.13 0.91
CA LYS A 132 5.39 -27.46 0.39
C LYS A 132 6.60 -26.87 1.18
N LEU A 133 6.37 -26.07 2.23
CA LEU A 133 7.43 -25.47 3.07
C LEU A 133 7.50 -26.05 4.47
N LYS A 134 6.49 -26.83 4.90
CA LYS A 134 6.32 -27.27 6.29
C LYS A 134 6.28 -26.06 7.24
N ALA A 135 6.77 -26.23 8.48
CA ALA A 135 6.80 -25.18 9.48
C ALA A 135 8.00 -24.23 9.26
N VAL A 136 7.73 -22.95 9.09
CA VAL A 136 8.73 -21.89 8.88
C VAL A 136 8.76 -21.01 10.12
N LYS A 137 9.93 -20.72 10.69
CA LYS A 137 10.11 -19.80 11.81
C LYS A 137 9.63 -18.40 11.45
N ALA A 138 8.82 -17.78 12.30
CA ALA A 138 8.24 -16.47 12.09
C ALA A 138 8.36 -15.58 13.33
N ARG A 139 8.31 -14.25 13.14
CA ARG A 139 8.11 -13.29 14.23
C ARG A 139 6.63 -12.93 14.29
N LEU A 140 5.90 -13.57 15.16
CA LEU A 140 4.48 -13.38 15.40
C LEU A 140 4.30 -12.30 16.47
N HIS A 141 4.04 -11.05 16.05
CA HIS A 141 3.94 -9.88 16.93
C HIS A 141 2.50 -9.44 17.17
N ARG A 142 1.55 -10.11 16.56
CA ARG A 142 0.10 -9.89 16.72
C ARG A 142 -0.61 -11.22 16.59
N GLU A 143 -1.49 -11.49 17.49
CA GLU A 143 -2.43 -12.60 17.37
C GLU A 143 -3.66 -12.17 16.60
N TYR A 144 -4.41 -13.14 16.13
CA TYR A 144 -5.69 -12.91 15.48
C TYR A 144 -6.65 -14.05 15.83
N SER A 145 -7.92 -13.74 15.83
CA SER A 145 -9.02 -14.70 15.83
C SER A 145 -9.69 -14.72 14.46
N GLY A 146 -10.24 -15.87 14.07
CA GLY A 146 -10.99 -16.02 12.82
C GLY A 146 -10.38 -17.05 11.87
N GLN A 147 -11.02 -17.20 10.72
CA GLN A 147 -10.71 -18.23 9.73
C GLN A 147 -9.66 -17.75 8.72
N ILE A 148 -8.57 -18.51 8.56
CA ILE A 148 -7.58 -18.25 7.50
C ILE A 148 -8.22 -18.50 6.14
N LYS A 149 -8.04 -17.59 5.19
CA LYS A 149 -8.48 -17.71 3.79
C LYS A 149 -7.31 -17.97 2.84
N SER A 150 -6.20 -17.29 3.05
CA SER A 150 -5.01 -17.42 2.21
C SER A 150 -3.74 -16.93 2.88
N ALA A 151 -2.60 -17.32 2.31
CA ALA A 151 -1.29 -16.80 2.70
C ALA A 151 -0.52 -16.31 1.47
N THR A 152 0.04 -15.11 1.56
CA THR A 152 0.93 -14.56 0.54
C THR A 152 2.35 -14.50 1.04
N VAL A 153 3.23 -15.32 0.47
CA VAL A 153 4.67 -15.29 0.74
C VAL A 153 5.35 -14.30 -0.18
N SER A 154 6.21 -13.46 0.36
CA SER A 154 6.92 -12.44 -0.41
C SER A 154 8.38 -12.30 0.01
N GLN A 155 9.23 -11.91 -0.95
CA GLN A 155 10.61 -11.50 -0.71
C GLN A 155 10.79 -10.06 -1.15
N VAL A 156 11.33 -9.24 -0.26
CA VAL A 156 11.66 -7.84 -0.56
C VAL A 156 13.10 -7.70 -1.05
N SER A 157 13.42 -6.56 -1.68
CA SER A 157 14.74 -6.28 -2.27
C SER A 157 15.91 -6.35 -1.27
N SER A 158 15.64 -6.19 0.03
CA SER A 158 16.65 -6.38 1.10
C SER A 158 16.98 -7.85 1.37
N GLY A 159 16.28 -8.81 0.72
CA GLY A 159 16.42 -10.25 0.90
C GLY A 159 15.61 -10.84 2.06
N LYS A 160 14.84 -10.03 2.76
CA LYS A 160 13.96 -10.51 3.83
C LYS A 160 12.69 -11.15 3.27
N TYR A 161 12.16 -12.15 4.00
CA TYR A 161 10.93 -12.84 3.65
C TYR A 161 9.80 -12.46 4.60
N TYR A 162 8.60 -12.38 4.05
CA TYR A 162 7.38 -12.10 4.79
C TYR A 162 6.27 -13.03 4.34
N VAL A 163 5.35 -13.30 5.25
CA VAL A 163 4.06 -13.91 4.92
C VAL A 163 2.95 -12.96 5.37
N SER A 164 1.95 -12.78 4.53
CA SER A 164 0.72 -12.08 4.87
C SER A 164 -0.40 -13.09 4.92
N ILE A 165 -0.98 -13.31 6.10
CA ILE A 165 -2.10 -14.22 6.31
C ILE A 165 -3.38 -13.42 6.21
N LEU A 166 -4.24 -13.77 5.28
CA LEU A 166 -5.58 -13.19 5.14
C LEU A 166 -6.54 -14.00 6.02
N VAL A 167 -7.18 -13.31 6.94
CA VAL A 167 -8.11 -13.90 7.92
C VAL A 167 -9.47 -13.24 7.78
N GLU A 168 -10.50 -14.04 7.80
CA GLU A 168 -11.86 -13.56 8.03
C GLU A 168 -12.10 -13.50 9.52
N THR A 169 -12.28 -12.32 10.05
CA THR A 169 -12.47 -12.05 11.47
C THR A 169 -13.78 -11.31 11.69
N GLU A 170 -14.33 -11.45 12.88
CA GLU A 170 -15.48 -10.66 13.29
C GLU A 170 -15.16 -9.17 13.25
N HIS A 171 -16.18 -8.38 12.97
CA HIS A 171 -16.06 -6.93 12.93
C HIS A 171 -16.56 -6.38 14.27
N LYS A 172 -15.63 -5.70 14.97
CA LYS A 172 -15.97 -4.98 16.20
C LYS A 172 -15.75 -3.50 15.95
N GLU A 173 -16.82 -2.77 15.85
CA GLU A 173 -16.79 -1.32 15.72
C GLU A 173 -16.36 -0.66 17.04
N LEU A 174 -15.77 0.53 16.95
CA LEU A 174 -15.47 1.34 18.10
C LEU A 174 -16.78 1.98 18.63
N ALA A 175 -16.83 2.24 19.91
CA ALA A 175 -17.95 2.98 20.52
C ALA A 175 -18.17 4.31 19.78
N HIS A 176 -19.43 4.71 19.61
CA HIS A 176 -19.78 5.97 18.98
C HIS A 176 -19.20 7.16 19.77
N THR A 177 -18.77 8.19 19.06
CA THR A 177 -18.33 9.47 19.63
C THR A 177 -18.99 10.63 18.90
N ASN A 178 -19.18 11.75 19.59
CA ASN A 178 -19.76 12.95 18.97
C ASN A 178 -18.70 13.88 18.35
N HIS A 179 -17.43 13.52 18.41
CA HIS A 179 -16.34 14.31 17.84
C HIS A 179 -16.24 14.13 16.33
N ASN A 180 -16.08 15.25 15.64
CA ASN A 180 -15.86 15.31 14.21
C ASN A 180 -14.62 16.17 13.93
N ILE A 181 -13.83 15.81 12.91
CA ILE A 181 -12.58 16.49 12.64
C ILE A 181 -12.40 16.78 11.15
N GLY A 182 -11.95 17.99 10.85
CA GLY A 182 -11.41 18.39 9.53
C GLY A 182 -9.90 18.33 9.52
N ILE A 183 -9.32 17.94 8.40
CA ILE A 183 -7.88 17.75 8.23
C ILE A 183 -7.41 18.49 6.98
N ASP A 184 -6.55 19.49 7.18
CA ASP A 184 -5.79 20.15 6.14
C ASP A 184 -4.45 19.44 5.94
N LEU A 185 -4.10 19.09 4.68
CA LEU A 185 -2.93 18.28 4.32
C LEU A 185 -1.78 19.18 3.83
N GLY A 186 -0.68 19.28 4.59
CA GLY A 186 0.44 20.16 4.30
C GLY A 186 1.77 19.47 3.95
N ILE A 187 2.68 20.20 3.31
CA ILE A 187 4.08 19.77 3.08
C ILE A 187 4.96 20.11 4.28
N LYS A 188 4.74 21.25 4.93
CA LYS A 188 5.49 21.69 6.11
C LYS A 188 5.23 20.72 7.26
N ASP A 189 3.97 20.53 7.56
CA ASP A 189 3.42 19.58 8.49
C ASP A 189 2.66 18.49 7.72
N LEU A 190 2.51 17.28 8.28
CA LEU A 190 1.80 16.18 7.62
C LEU A 190 0.32 16.54 7.43
N CYS A 191 -0.28 17.05 8.48
CA CYS A 191 -1.62 17.62 8.48
C CYS A 191 -1.85 18.46 9.74
N ILE A 192 -2.80 19.41 9.63
CA ILE A 192 -3.31 20.22 10.72
C ILE A 192 -4.81 19.95 10.84
N THR A 193 -5.31 19.84 12.05
CA THR A 193 -6.69 19.49 12.33
C THR A 193 -7.52 20.72 12.73
N SER A 194 -8.83 20.62 12.60
CA SER A 194 -9.77 21.72 12.93
C SER A 194 -9.79 22.12 14.41
N ASP A 195 -9.28 21.26 15.30
CA ASP A 195 -9.06 21.53 16.72
C ASP A 195 -7.68 22.11 17.04
N GLY A 196 -6.86 22.37 16.00
CA GLY A 196 -5.54 22.98 16.12
C GLY A 196 -4.39 22.01 16.38
N LYS A 197 -4.61 20.69 16.38
CA LYS A 197 -3.55 19.70 16.55
C LYS A 197 -2.70 19.60 15.29
N VAL A 198 -1.38 19.68 15.45
CA VAL A 198 -0.41 19.62 14.36
C VAL A 198 0.28 18.25 14.37
N TYR A 199 0.25 17.54 13.24
CA TYR A 199 1.03 16.34 13.01
C TYR A 199 2.22 16.67 12.11
N GLU A 200 3.42 16.61 12.68
CA GLU A 200 4.66 17.00 12.00
C GLU A 200 4.99 16.12 10.79
N ASN A 201 5.58 16.73 9.76
CA ASN A 201 6.21 16.00 8.68
C ASN A 201 7.62 15.57 9.08
N LEU A 202 7.84 14.28 9.30
CA LEU A 202 9.13 13.73 9.75
C LEU A 202 10.29 13.89 8.75
N LYS A 203 10.03 14.33 7.50
CA LYS A 203 11.02 14.56 6.42
C LYS A 203 12.05 13.42 6.32
N ILE A 204 11.55 12.17 6.33
CA ILE A 204 12.37 10.96 6.50
C ILE A 204 13.36 10.78 5.35
N ILE A 205 12.95 11.06 4.10
CA ILE A 205 13.86 11.00 2.95
C ILE A 205 15.03 11.97 3.16
N LYS A 206 14.76 13.22 3.57
CA LYS A 206 15.79 14.22 3.84
C LYS A 206 16.79 13.73 4.89
N LYS A 207 16.31 13.09 5.97
CA LYS A 207 17.16 12.51 7.04
C LYS A 207 18.13 11.44 6.52
N TYR A 208 17.70 10.60 5.57
CA TYR A 208 18.54 9.52 5.03
C TYR A 208 19.20 9.85 3.69
N GLU A 209 19.01 11.03 3.14
CA GLU A 209 19.47 11.43 1.80
C GLU A 209 20.99 11.31 1.64
N LYS A 210 21.76 11.88 2.56
CA LYS A 210 23.24 11.81 2.53
C LYS A 210 23.73 10.37 2.47
N GLN A 211 23.10 9.46 3.25
CA GLN A 211 23.43 8.05 3.26
C GLN A 211 23.08 7.37 1.92
N LEU A 212 21.91 7.67 1.35
CA LEU A 212 21.47 7.11 0.06
C LEU A 212 22.41 7.56 -1.07
N VAL A 213 22.72 8.87 -1.15
CA VAL A 213 23.64 9.42 -2.16
C VAL A 213 25.02 8.78 -2.05
N LYS A 214 25.59 8.63 -0.84
CA LYS A 214 26.87 7.93 -0.62
C LYS A 214 26.82 6.49 -1.15
N LEU A 215 25.77 5.74 -0.80
CA LEU A 215 25.62 4.36 -1.24
C LEU A 215 25.41 4.23 -2.75
N GLN A 216 24.68 5.15 -3.37
CA GLN A 216 24.45 5.19 -4.82
C GLN A 216 25.75 5.50 -5.57
N ARG A 217 26.55 6.49 -5.11
CA ARG A 217 27.88 6.77 -5.66
C ARG A 217 28.80 5.56 -5.53
N GLN A 218 28.82 4.90 -4.36
CA GLN A 218 29.58 3.65 -4.20
C GLN A 218 29.13 2.56 -5.16
N LEU A 219 27.82 2.46 -5.46
CA LEU A 219 27.30 1.45 -6.38
C LEU A 219 27.71 1.73 -7.82
N SER A 220 27.73 2.99 -8.26
CA SER A 220 28.13 3.37 -9.63
C SER A 220 29.58 3.02 -9.95
N HIS A 221 30.47 3.03 -8.94
CA HIS A 221 31.88 2.62 -9.08
C HIS A 221 32.12 1.10 -8.96
N LYS A 222 31.07 0.28 -8.79
CA LYS A 222 31.22 -1.17 -8.70
C LYS A 222 30.98 -1.84 -10.04
N GLY A 223 31.82 -2.77 -10.40
CA GLY A 223 31.63 -3.62 -11.60
C GLY A 223 30.25 -4.30 -11.53
N LYS A 224 29.41 -4.08 -12.56
CA LYS A 224 28.07 -4.67 -12.66
C LYS A 224 28.15 -6.19 -12.47
N ARG A 225 27.22 -6.74 -11.68
CA ARG A 225 27.13 -8.19 -11.33
C ARG A 225 28.23 -8.73 -10.41
N SER A 226 29.19 -7.92 -9.94
CA SER A 226 30.18 -8.37 -8.95
C SER A 226 29.56 -8.64 -7.58
N LYS A 227 30.22 -9.47 -6.75
CA LYS A 227 29.79 -9.70 -5.35
C LYS A 227 29.65 -8.39 -4.57
N ASN A 228 30.56 -7.44 -4.77
CA ASN A 228 30.56 -6.14 -4.11
C ASN A 228 29.42 -5.22 -4.62
N TYR A 229 29.06 -5.32 -5.91
CA TYR A 229 27.87 -4.65 -6.46
C TYR A 229 26.61 -5.10 -5.73
N TYR A 230 26.39 -6.41 -5.59
CA TYR A 230 25.21 -6.94 -4.90
C TYR A 230 25.20 -6.63 -3.40
N LYS A 231 26.37 -6.63 -2.73
CA LYS A 231 26.47 -6.18 -1.32
C LYS A 231 26.02 -4.72 -1.16
N THR A 232 26.48 -3.82 -2.03
CA THR A 232 26.12 -2.39 -1.99
C THR A 232 24.65 -2.18 -2.36
N LYS A 233 24.14 -2.87 -3.38
CA LYS A 233 22.72 -2.86 -3.74
C LYS A 233 21.82 -3.29 -2.57
N LYS A 234 22.25 -4.31 -1.82
CA LYS A 234 21.52 -4.73 -0.60
C LYS A 234 21.51 -3.66 0.49
N LYS A 235 22.62 -2.91 0.70
CA LYS A 235 22.67 -1.79 1.66
C LYS A 235 21.71 -0.68 1.27
N ILE A 236 21.62 -0.35 -0.02
CA ILE A 236 20.63 0.62 -0.54
C ILE A 236 19.19 0.13 -0.26
N ALA A 237 18.91 -1.13 -0.57
CA ALA A 237 17.60 -1.72 -0.33
C ALA A 237 17.21 -1.72 1.17
N LEU A 238 18.15 -1.96 2.07
CA LEU A 238 17.95 -1.87 3.52
C LEU A 238 17.67 -0.43 3.97
N CYS A 239 18.34 0.55 3.39
CA CYS A 239 18.10 1.98 3.68
C CYS A 239 16.68 2.39 3.25
N HIS A 240 16.27 2.05 2.02
CA HIS A 240 14.90 2.29 1.55
C HIS A 240 13.84 1.55 2.38
N GLU A 241 14.13 0.33 2.82
CA GLU A 241 13.22 -0.41 3.70
C GLU A 241 13.06 0.30 5.05
N LYS A 242 14.14 0.82 5.63
CA LYS A 242 14.11 1.57 6.88
C LYS A 242 13.26 2.84 6.75
N ILE A 243 13.49 3.64 5.71
CA ILE A 243 12.70 4.84 5.39
C ILE A 243 11.20 4.49 5.30
N ARG A 244 10.85 3.49 4.51
CA ARG A 244 9.47 3.03 4.33
C ARG A 244 8.84 2.57 5.64
N ASN A 245 9.58 1.83 6.47
CA ASN A 245 9.04 1.29 7.72
C ASN A 245 8.79 2.39 8.76
N ILE A 246 9.71 3.36 8.92
CA ILE A 246 9.53 4.50 9.81
C ILE A 246 8.31 5.31 9.39
N ARG A 247 8.19 5.64 8.09
CA ARG A 247 7.05 6.36 7.55
C ARG A 247 5.73 5.61 7.81
N LYS A 248 5.72 4.33 7.49
CA LYS A 248 4.53 3.50 7.68
C LYS A 248 4.10 3.42 9.14
N ASP A 249 5.03 3.27 10.07
CA ASP A 249 4.75 3.23 11.51
C ASP A 249 4.14 4.55 11.97
N TYR A 250 4.74 5.67 11.59
CA TYR A 250 4.23 6.99 11.91
C TYR A 250 2.81 7.23 11.39
N LEU A 251 2.58 6.99 10.09
CA LEU A 251 1.26 7.13 9.49
C LEU A 251 0.22 6.21 10.13
N HIS A 252 0.62 5.01 10.57
CA HIS A 252 -0.28 4.11 11.29
C HIS A 252 -0.66 4.65 12.68
N LYS A 253 0.27 5.31 13.39
CA LYS A 253 -0.01 5.95 14.69
C LYS A 253 -0.96 7.13 14.49
N VAL A 254 -0.63 8.07 13.62
CA VAL A 254 -1.47 9.24 13.32
C VAL A 254 -2.87 8.83 12.88
N SER A 255 -2.97 7.96 11.88
CA SER A 255 -4.29 7.53 11.39
C SER A 255 -5.06 6.66 12.39
N HIS A 256 -4.40 6.01 13.34
CA HIS A 256 -5.08 5.30 14.42
C HIS A 256 -5.68 6.27 15.43
N GLU A 257 -4.91 7.25 15.85
CA GLU A 257 -5.32 8.29 16.78
C GLU A 257 -6.53 9.06 16.24
N ILE A 258 -6.44 9.58 15.01
CA ILE A 258 -7.54 10.31 14.36
C ILE A 258 -8.84 9.46 14.31
N ILE A 259 -8.73 8.18 13.94
CA ILE A 259 -9.89 7.28 13.84
C ILE A 259 -10.47 6.92 15.20
N SER A 260 -9.63 6.76 16.23
CA SER A 260 -10.11 6.36 17.56
C SER A 260 -10.89 7.48 18.24
N GLU A 261 -10.52 8.73 18.00
CA GLU A 261 -11.08 9.89 18.69
C GLU A 261 -12.32 10.49 17.99
N ASN A 262 -12.50 10.25 16.68
CA ASN A 262 -13.50 10.96 15.88
C ASN A 262 -14.50 10.04 15.17
N GLN A 263 -15.77 10.47 15.09
CA GLN A 263 -16.86 9.78 14.38
C GLN A 263 -16.83 10.10 12.89
N VAL A 264 -16.66 11.38 12.53
CA VAL A 264 -16.56 11.84 11.16
C VAL A 264 -15.19 12.49 10.96
N ILE A 265 -14.49 12.04 9.94
CA ILE A 265 -13.20 12.58 9.54
C ILE A 265 -13.34 13.14 8.12
N VAL A 266 -12.99 14.38 7.93
CA VAL A 266 -13.07 15.06 6.63
C VAL A 266 -11.70 15.52 6.20
N SER A 267 -11.32 15.28 4.96
CA SER A 267 -10.06 15.77 4.40
C SER A 267 -10.24 16.31 2.98
N GLU A 268 -9.25 17.04 2.50
CA GLU A 268 -9.14 17.43 1.10
C GLU A 268 -8.98 16.22 0.17
N ASN A 269 -9.44 16.39 -1.07
CA ASN A 269 -9.24 15.42 -2.15
C ASN A 269 -8.09 15.86 -3.05
N LEU A 270 -6.84 15.65 -2.60
CA LEU A 270 -5.66 16.07 -3.36
C LEU A 270 -5.41 15.22 -4.60
N GLN A 271 -5.19 15.87 -5.73
CA GLN A 271 -4.82 15.22 -7.01
C GLN A 271 -3.30 14.88 -7.03
N ILE A 272 -2.88 14.02 -6.11
CA ILE A 272 -1.46 13.68 -5.85
C ILE A 272 -0.73 13.25 -7.13
N LYS A 273 -1.38 12.47 -8.02
CA LYS A 273 -0.80 12.04 -9.30
C LYS A 273 -0.43 13.21 -10.21
N ASN A 274 -1.19 14.29 -10.18
CA ASN A 274 -0.91 15.50 -10.95
C ASN A 274 0.15 16.36 -10.24
N MET A 275 0.05 16.48 -8.92
CA MET A 275 1.00 17.27 -8.12
C MET A 275 2.44 16.76 -8.22
N VAL A 276 2.68 15.44 -8.27
CA VAL A 276 4.03 14.86 -8.42
C VAL A 276 4.65 15.06 -9.81
N LYS A 277 3.90 15.57 -10.79
CA LYS A 277 4.46 16.00 -12.09
C LYS A 277 5.30 17.27 -11.95
N ASN A 278 5.05 18.08 -10.93
CA ASN A 278 5.89 19.22 -10.59
C ASN A 278 7.20 18.72 -9.96
N HIS A 279 8.30 18.83 -10.70
CA HIS A 279 9.62 18.34 -10.28
C HIS A 279 10.16 18.99 -9.00
N HIS A 280 9.80 20.23 -8.72
CA HIS A 280 10.23 20.96 -7.51
C HIS A 280 9.57 20.39 -6.25
N LEU A 281 8.31 19.97 -6.32
CA LEU A 281 7.52 19.47 -5.19
C LEU A 281 7.46 17.95 -5.10
N ALA A 282 7.73 17.22 -6.19
CA ALA A 282 7.56 15.76 -6.28
C ALA A 282 8.25 15.00 -5.14
N LYS A 283 9.48 15.42 -4.77
CA LYS A 283 10.24 14.81 -3.68
C LYS A 283 9.55 15.03 -2.33
N ALA A 284 9.12 16.25 -2.04
CA ALA A 284 8.45 16.60 -0.78
C ALA A 284 7.10 15.89 -0.65
N ILE A 285 6.29 15.90 -1.72
CA ILE A 285 4.99 15.20 -1.78
C ILE A 285 5.18 13.70 -1.58
N SER A 286 6.21 13.10 -2.20
CA SER A 286 6.53 11.67 -2.04
C SER A 286 7.02 11.36 -0.61
N ASP A 287 7.67 12.31 0.07
CA ASP A 287 8.16 12.13 1.43
C ASP A 287 7.01 12.19 2.45
N VAL A 288 6.13 13.17 2.34
CA VAL A 288 4.98 13.33 3.26
C VAL A 288 3.96 12.18 3.13
N SER A 289 3.79 11.61 1.94
CA SER A 289 2.99 10.40 1.67
C SER A 289 1.49 10.52 2.00
N TRP A 290 0.85 11.62 1.61
CA TRP A 290 -0.59 11.85 1.79
C TRP A 290 -1.48 10.71 1.26
N TYR A 291 -1.14 10.14 0.10
CA TYR A 291 -1.89 8.99 -0.44
C TYR A 291 -1.97 7.83 0.56
N GLU A 292 -0.88 7.52 1.25
CA GLU A 292 -0.87 6.42 2.22
C GLU A 292 -1.64 6.80 3.49
N LEU A 293 -1.59 8.06 3.94
CA LEU A 293 -2.38 8.55 5.06
C LEU A 293 -3.88 8.46 4.76
N THR A 294 -4.33 9.07 3.65
CA THR A 294 -5.75 9.08 3.26
C THR A 294 -6.29 7.66 3.03
N ARG A 295 -5.49 6.79 2.40
CA ARG A 295 -5.82 5.36 2.25
C ARG A 295 -5.98 4.67 3.62
N GLN A 296 -5.12 5.01 4.61
CA GLN A 296 -5.21 4.44 5.95
C GLN A 296 -6.44 4.95 6.70
N LEU A 297 -6.78 6.22 6.59
CA LEU A 297 -8.00 6.79 7.16
C LEU A 297 -9.24 6.11 6.56
N GLU A 298 -9.30 5.96 5.25
CA GLU A 298 -10.44 5.37 4.55
C GLU A 298 -10.74 3.92 5.00
N TYR A 299 -9.76 3.01 4.96
CA TYR A 299 -10.03 1.63 5.37
C TYR A 299 -10.19 1.46 6.88
N LYS A 300 -9.48 2.27 7.69
CA LYS A 300 -9.65 2.22 9.15
C LYS A 300 -10.99 2.79 9.58
N ALA A 301 -11.47 3.86 8.95
CA ALA A 301 -12.81 4.38 9.19
C ALA A 301 -13.85 3.27 8.93
N LYS A 302 -13.79 2.63 7.76
CA LYS A 302 -14.68 1.51 7.42
C LYS A 302 -14.58 0.34 8.42
N TRP A 303 -13.38 0.05 8.94
CA TRP A 303 -13.18 -1.03 9.90
C TRP A 303 -13.69 -0.70 11.31
N ASN A 304 -13.84 0.56 11.65
CA ASN A 304 -14.15 1.00 13.02
C ASN A 304 -15.51 1.69 13.12
N GLY A 305 -16.39 1.59 12.09
CA GLY A 305 -17.71 2.24 12.10
C GLY A 305 -17.63 3.78 12.07
N ARG A 306 -16.56 4.32 11.46
CA ARG A 306 -16.34 5.76 11.29
C ARG A 306 -16.64 6.20 9.86
N LYS A 307 -16.99 7.47 9.68
CA LYS A 307 -17.22 8.09 8.38
C LYS A 307 -15.98 8.86 7.93
N TYR A 308 -15.46 8.56 6.74
CA TYR A 308 -14.37 9.32 6.13
C TYR A 308 -14.86 9.96 4.83
N ILE A 309 -14.71 11.28 4.73
CA ILE A 309 -15.22 12.09 3.64
C ILE A 309 -14.06 12.87 3.01
N LYS A 310 -14.06 12.96 1.70
CA LYS A 310 -13.19 13.84 0.93
C LYS A 310 -14.05 14.92 0.30
N ILE A 311 -13.75 16.17 0.61
CA ILE A 311 -14.44 17.32 0.00
C ILE A 311 -14.01 17.50 -1.46
N ASP A 312 -14.67 18.38 -2.20
CA ASP A 312 -14.32 18.70 -3.57
C ASP A 312 -12.87 19.21 -3.68
N THR A 313 -12.20 18.81 -4.78
CA THR A 313 -10.76 19.14 -5.02
C THR A 313 -10.50 20.65 -5.11
N PHE A 314 -11.50 21.42 -5.55
CA PHE A 314 -11.37 22.87 -5.80
C PHE A 314 -12.05 23.73 -4.73
N TYR A 315 -12.48 23.12 -3.63
CA TYR A 315 -13.04 23.88 -2.53
C TYR A 315 -11.99 24.83 -1.91
N ALA A 316 -12.34 26.12 -1.82
CA ALA A 316 -11.40 27.18 -1.43
C ALA A 316 -11.21 27.25 0.10
N SER A 317 -10.90 26.13 0.75
CA SER A 317 -10.81 25.94 2.21
C SER A 317 -9.97 26.99 2.91
N SER A 318 -8.80 27.34 2.34
CA SER A 318 -7.87 28.32 2.94
C SER A 318 -8.25 29.78 2.71
N GLN A 319 -9.23 30.07 1.82
CA GLN A 319 -9.62 31.44 1.48
C GLN A 319 -10.88 31.90 2.21
N LEU A 320 -11.70 30.96 2.70
CA LEU A 320 -12.96 31.25 3.37
C LEU A 320 -12.72 31.52 4.87
N CYS A 321 -13.37 32.55 5.40
CA CYS A 321 -13.46 32.75 6.83
C CYS A 321 -14.38 31.68 7.46
N SER A 322 -13.86 30.88 8.39
CA SER A 322 -14.64 29.79 9.03
C SER A 322 -15.77 30.32 9.95
N VAL A 323 -15.80 31.61 10.23
CA VAL A 323 -16.84 32.25 11.07
C VAL A 323 -17.99 32.81 10.23
N CYS A 324 -17.68 33.58 9.17
CA CYS A 324 -18.72 34.31 8.43
C CYS A 324 -18.80 33.98 6.94
N GLY A 325 -17.95 33.07 6.43
CA GLY A 325 -17.94 32.65 5.02
C GLY A 325 -17.35 33.67 4.05
N TYR A 326 -16.81 34.82 4.52
CA TYR A 326 -16.16 35.80 3.64
C TYR A 326 -14.95 35.19 2.95
N GLN A 327 -14.84 35.37 1.62
CA GLN A 327 -13.69 34.89 0.86
C GLN A 327 -12.63 35.95 0.77
N ASN A 328 -11.47 35.71 1.38
CA ASN A 328 -10.33 36.60 1.36
C ASN A 328 -9.35 36.21 0.23
N PRO A 329 -9.21 37.03 -0.84
CA PRO A 329 -8.32 36.74 -1.94
C PRO A 329 -6.82 36.77 -1.57
N ASP A 330 -6.45 37.53 -0.54
CA ASP A 330 -5.05 37.68 -0.12
C ASP A 330 -4.46 36.38 0.40
N THR A 331 -5.30 35.48 0.94
CA THR A 331 -4.86 34.16 1.41
C THR A 331 -4.50 33.20 0.29
N LYS A 332 -4.59 33.58 -1.00
CA LYS A 332 -3.98 32.86 -2.13
C LYS A 332 -2.46 32.89 -2.01
N ASP A 333 -1.90 33.95 -1.48
CA ASP A 333 -0.48 34.00 -1.18
C ASP A 333 -0.16 33.04 -0.04
N LEU A 334 0.73 32.07 -0.31
CA LEU A 334 1.15 31.06 0.65
C LEU A 334 2.00 31.62 1.79
N SER A 335 2.50 32.86 1.69
CA SER A 335 3.25 33.54 2.75
C SER A 335 2.33 34.05 3.86
N VAL A 336 1.04 34.32 3.57
CA VAL A 336 0.04 34.73 4.56
C VAL A 336 -0.32 33.55 5.45
N ARG A 337 0.16 33.55 6.69
CA ARG A 337 -0.08 32.48 7.66
C ARG A 337 -1.15 32.82 8.68
N THR A 338 -1.24 34.09 9.04
CA THR A 338 -2.27 34.62 9.93
C THR A 338 -2.96 35.79 9.23
N TRP A 339 -4.25 35.95 9.45
CA TRP A 339 -5.01 37.04 8.88
C TRP A 339 -6.25 37.36 9.71
N ILE A 340 -6.72 38.61 9.60
CA ILE A 340 -7.94 39.08 10.23
C ILE A 340 -9.03 39.20 9.15
N CYS A 341 -10.19 38.66 9.41
CA CYS A 341 -11.31 38.75 8.47
C CYS A 341 -11.82 40.19 8.38
N PRO A 342 -11.81 40.84 7.19
CA PRO A 342 -12.26 42.21 7.06
C PRO A 342 -13.79 42.38 7.25
N LYS A 343 -14.55 41.29 7.18
CA LYS A 343 -16.00 41.33 7.37
C LYS A 343 -16.44 41.18 8.82
N CYS A 344 -15.82 40.28 9.58
CA CYS A 344 -16.28 39.95 10.94
C CYS A 344 -15.20 40.15 12.02
N GLY A 345 -13.99 40.58 11.68
CA GLY A 345 -12.91 40.82 12.62
C GLY A 345 -12.26 39.58 13.24
N ALA A 346 -12.67 38.38 12.87
CA ALA A 346 -12.11 37.16 13.43
C ALA A 346 -10.65 36.96 12.99
N GLU A 347 -9.77 36.63 13.94
CA GLU A 347 -8.40 36.23 13.69
C GLU A 347 -8.31 34.76 13.32
N HIS A 348 -7.49 34.47 12.31
CA HIS A 348 -7.30 33.13 11.79
C HIS A 348 -5.83 32.75 11.64
N ASP A 349 -5.45 31.59 12.17
CA ASP A 349 -4.38 30.78 11.57
C ASP A 349 -4.93 30.16 10.29
N ARG A 350 -4.20 30.31 9.19
CA ARG A 350 -4.66 29.91 7.87
C ARG A 350 -4.97 28.43 7.77
N ASP A 351 -4.08 27.59 8.31
CA ASP A 351 -4.14 26.13 8.16
C ASP A 351 -5.24 25.55 9.10
N ILE A 352 -5.39 26.10 10.31
CA ILE A 352 -6.50 25.76 11.24
C ILE A 352 -7.83 26.22 10.66
N ASN A 353 -7.89 27.43 10.10
CA ASN A 353 -9.10 27.94 9.44
C ASN A 353 -9.50 27.06 8.25
N ALA A 354 -8.53 26.65 7.42
CA ALA A 354 -8.78 25.70 6.32
C ALA A 354 -9.36 24.38 6.84
N ALA A 355 -8.78 23.80 7.89
CA ALA A 355 -9.27 22.55 8.48
C ALA A 355 -10.70 22.69 9.02
N LYS A 356 -11.08 23.83 9.60
CA LYS A 356 -12.47 24.13 10.04
C LYS A 356 -13.42 24.20 8.85
N ASN A 357 -13.04 24.88 7.78
CA ASN A 357 -13.85 24.95 6.55
C ASN A 357 -14.02 23.59 5.89
N ILE A 358 -12.96 22.77 5.86
CA ILE A 358 -13.00 21.38 5.39
C ILE A 358 -14.02 20.57 6.19
N LEU A 359 -14.01 20.69 7.54
CA LEU A 359 -14.98 20.02 8.40
C LEU A 359 -16.41 20.44 8.07
N THR A 360 -16.66 21.74 8.03
CA THR A 360 -17.99 22.31 7.77
C THR A 360 -18.55 21.83 6.42
N GLU A 361 -17.74 21.89 5.35
CA GLU A 361 -18.14 21.42 4.03
C GLU A 361 -18.43 19.92 4.00
N GLY A 362 -17.58 19.11 4.65
CA GLY A 362 -17.82 17.67 4.71
C GLY A 362 -19.06 17.28 5.51
N LEU A 363 -19.35 17.98 6.60
CA LEU A 363 -20.59 17.76 7.36
C LEU A 363 -21.81 18.15 6.53
N ARG A 364 -21.74 19.26 5.75
CA ARG A 364 -22.80 19.67 4.83
C ARG A 364 -23.13 18.61 3.77
N GLN A 365 -22.15 17.83 3.32
CA GLN A 365 -22.35 16.77 2.32
C GLN A 365 -23.07 15.53 2.87
N ILE A 366 -23.23 15.41 4.17
CA ILE A 366 -23.82 14.24 4.83
C ILE A 366 -25.04 14.56 5.71
N ALA A 367 -25.35 15.86 5.85
CA ALA A 367 -26.59 16.35 6.46
C ALA A 367 -27.75 16.19 5.47
#